data_e2e7fa175ef86ff882411983279a97f5
#
_entry.id   e2e7fa175ef86ff882411983279a97f5
#
_cell.length_a   1.000
_cell.length_b   1.000
_cell.length_c   1.000
_cell.angle_alpha   90.00
_cell.angle_beta   90.00
_cell.angle_gamma   90.00
#
_symmetry.space_group_name_H-M   'P 1'
#
loop_
_entity.id
_entity.type
_entity.pdbx_description
1 polymer ?
#
loop_
_entity_poly.entity_id
_entity_poly.type
_entity_poly.pdbx_seq_one_letter_code
_entity_poly.pdbx_strand_id
1 'polypeptide(L)'
;MESDPDVAERLKSVEGSTCRPATKPPHIILVHDESSFDIRMAPGIKVPSGYGSHFLSFDGKERRFLVESAGGPSWYTEYNVLAGLSARSFGRFAYFVTRIAAGRVKRGLPAALGRCGYRTFSLYPALGAFMSARSFQATTGVQRFFDQHDLGTRRIEPDGFFYDAAARMIENEHAHSPMFVFIYLAANHFPWDYRYRPDLMPQWQDPGNSLLVDEYLRRQAISAQDYAVFLTRLRRQFPDDSFLLIRFGDHQPDFAAALIQPELGEKAVARRLMAYDPRYFTTYYAIDAINITPADLSSALDTIEGPYLPLVVLEAAGLPLDSSFLEQKKILTRCKGLFYACAGGAEARHFNRMLINAGLITNL
;
A
#
# COMPACT_ATOMS: atom_id res chain seq x y z
N MET A 1 -2.24 31.32 -11.11
CA MET A 1 -1.88 29.96 -11.58
C MET A 1 -0.46 30.04 -12.09
N GLU A 2 0.46 29.28 -11.49
CA GLU A 2 1.81 29.16 -12.02
C GLU A 2 1.74 28.56 -13.44
N SER A 3 2.62 28.99 -14.33
CA SER A 3 2.63 28.50 -15.69
C SER A 3 3.14 27.05 -15.77
N ASP A 4 2.63 26.21 -16.68
CA ASP A 4 3.12 24.85 -16.89
C ASP A 4 4.65 24.75 -17.07
N PRO A 5 5.34 25.70 -17.74
CA PRO A 5 6.80 25.71 -17.84
C PRO A 5 7.53 25.82 -16.51
N ASP A 6 7.05 26.67 -15.59
CA ASP A 6 7.69 26.86 -14.29
C ASP A 6 7.58 25.60 -13.41
N VAL A 7 6.45 24.89 -13.50
CA VAL A 7 6.26 23.62 -12.82
C VAL A 7 7.19 22.55 -13.41
N ALA A 8 7.28 22.45 -14.73
CA ALA A 8 8.15 21.50 -15.41
C ALA A 8 9.64 21.70 -15.06
N GLU A 9 10.10 22.94 -14.92
CA GLU A 9 11.49 23.23 -14.54
C GLU A 9 11.78 22.81 -13.08
N ARG A 10 10.86 23.07 -12.15
CA ARG A 10 11.00 22.59 -10.76
C ARG A 10 10.98 21.06 -10.67
N LEU A 11 10.21 20.38 -11.51
CA LEU A 11 10.16 18.93 -11.54
C LEU A 11 11.46 18.30 -12.04
N LYS A 12 12.19 18.96 -12.96
CA LYS A 12 13.50 18.49 -13.44
C LYS A 12 14.55 18.43 -12.32
N SER A 13 14.42 19.24 -11.30
CA SER A 13 15.36 19.27 -10.17
C SER A 13 15.12 18.17 -9.13
N VAL A 14 14.07 17.35 -9.25
CA VAL A 14 13.69 16.34 -8.25
C VAL A 14 14.80 15.30 -8.02
N GLU A 15 15.42 14.79 -9.08
CA GLU A 15 16.47 13.78 -8.95
C GLU A 15 17.72 14.29 -8.23
N GLY A 16 18.04 15.57 -8.35
CA GLY A 16 19.19 16.21 -7.67
C GLY A 16 18.83 16.86 -6.33
N SER A 17 17.58 16.82 -5.91
CA SER A 17 17.15 17.46 -4.66
C SER A 17 17.69 16.72 -3.43
N THR A 18 18.13 17.48 -2.43
CA THR A 18 18.51 16.92 -1.12
C THR A 18 17.38 17.17 -0.13
N CYS A 19 17.05 16.13 0.63
CA CYS A 19 16.11 16.23 1.74
C CYS A 19 16.90 16.38 3.05
N ARG A 20 16.55 17.37 3.85
CA ARG A 20 17.10 17.55 5.21
C ARG A 20 15.94 17.56 6.19
N PRO A 21 15.66 16.42 6.86
CA PRO A 21 14.65 16.39 7.92
C PRO A 21 14.98 17.37 9.04
N ALA A 22 13.98 18.02 9.59
CA ALA A 22 14.16 18.97 10.71
C ALA A 22 14.53 18.27 12.02
N THR A 23 14.15 17.00 12.17
CA THR A 23 14.41 16.14 13.33
C THR A 23 14.90 14.77 12.89
N LYS A 24 15.36 13.93 13.84
CA LYS A 24 15.66 12.50 13.55
C LYS A 24 14.38 11.84 13.00
N PRO A 25 14.38 11.37 11.75
CA PRO A 25 13.19 10.77 11.16
C PRO A 25 12.95 9.37 11.72
N PRO A 26 11.68 8.91 11.79
CA PRO A 26 11.35 7.56 12.22
C PRO A 26 11.78 6.51 11.19
N HIS A 27 11.95 5.27 11.60
CA HIS A 27 11.88 4.14 10.67
C HIS A 27 10.47 4.05 10.10
N ILE A 28 10.34 3.73 8.82
CA ILE A 28 9.05 3.63 8.13
C ILE A 28 8.83 2.19 7.68
N ILE A 29 7.71 1.61 8.06
CA ILE A 29 7.30 0.27 7.66
C ILE A 29 5.98 0.41 6.89
N LEU A 30 5.99 0.01 5.61
CA LEU A 30 4.82 0.00 4.75
C LEU A 30 4.40 -1.44 4.54
N VAL A 31 3.17 -1.79 4.93
CA VAL A 31 2.65 -3.16 4.87
C VAL A 31 1.54 -3.25 3.82
N HIS A 32 1.79 -4.06 2.81
CA HIS A 32 0.85 -4.47 1.78
C HIS A 32 0.09 -5.69 2.31
N ASP A 33 -1.15 -5.48 2.74
CA ASP A 33 -2.01 -6.48 3.37
C ASP A 33 -2.90 -7.13 2.30
N GLU A 34 -2.50 -8.33 1.89
CA GLU A 34 -3.09 -9.07 0.76
C GLU A 34 -4.58 -9.33 0.94
N SER A 35 -5.38 -9.01 -0.10
CA SER A 35 -6.82 -9.24 -0.19
C SER A 35 -7.61 -8.73 1.03
N SER A 36 -7.10 -7.70 1.72
CA SER A 36 -7.65 -7.27 3.00
C SER A 36 -8.56 -6.05 2.84
N PHE A 37 -9.79 -6.20 3.32
CA PHE A 37 -10.77 -5.13 3.41
C PHE A 37 -11.69 -5.38 4.59
N ASP A 38 -12.44 -4.36 4.99
CA ASP A 38 -13.45 -4.49 6.04
C ASP A 38 -14.71 -5.15 5.48
N ILE A 39 -14.85 -6.45 5.71
CA ILE A 39 -15.98 -7.25 5.20
C ILE A 39 -17.33 -6.84 5.81
N ARG A 40 -17.34 -6.02 6.90
CA ARG A 40 -18.59 -5.44 7.43
C ARG A 40 -19.32 -4.56 6.42
N MET A 41 -18.65 -4.17 5.32
CA MET A 41 -19.28 -3.53 4.17
C MET A 41 -20.28 -4.43 3.45
N ALA A 42 -20.14 -5.76 3.57
CA ALA A 42 -21.07 -6.73 3.00
C ALA A 42 -22.20 -7.04 4.01
N PRO A 43 -23.47 -6.96 3.59
CA PRO A 43 -24.58 -7.17 4.52
C PRO A 43 -24.66 -8.63 5.01
N GLY A 44 -25.02 -8.80 6.26
CA GLY A 44 -25.33 -10.11 6.84
C GLY A 44 -24.13 -10.95 7.27
N ILE A 45 -22.91 -10.52 7.00
CA ILE A 45 -21.69 -11.24 7.40
C ILE A 45 -21.49 -11.14 8.90
N LYS A 46 -21.21 -12.28 9.53
CA LYS A 46 -20.83 -12.37 10.96
C LYS A 46 -19.31 -12.29 11.07
N VAL A 47 -18.82 -11.45 11.97
CA VAL A 47 -17.39 -11.24 12.17
C VAL A 47 -16.97 -11.57 13.61
N PRO A 48 -15.69 -11.94 13.84
CA PRO A 48 -15.17 -12.18 15.19
C PRO A 48 -15.28 -10.93 16.07
N SER A 49 -15.37 -11.13 17.39
CA SER A 49 -15.28 -10.02 18.35
C SER A 49 -13.94 -9.28 18.15
N GLY A 50 -14.00 -7.95 18.16
CA GLY A 50 -12.83 -7.10 17.97
C GLY A 50 -12.31 -6.99 16.53
N TYR A 51 -12.98 -7.59 15.55
CA TYR A 51 -12.59 -7.57 14.14
C TYR A 51 -12.28 -6.17 13.61
N GLY A 52 -13.09 -5.18 13.95
CA GLY A 52 -12.93 -3.80 13.49
C GLY A 52 -11.62 -3.14 13.95
N SER A 53 -11.00 -3.61 15.04
CA SER A 53 -9.77 -3.01 15.58
C SER A 53 -8.59 -3.10 14.58
N HIS A 54 -8.60 -4.08 13.68
CA HIS A 54 -7.58 -4.21 12.63
C HIS A 54 -7.53 -3.00 11.69
N PHE A 55 -8.65 -2.34 11.48
CA PHE A 55 -8.78 -1.22 10.53
C PHE A 55 -8.57 0.16 11.16
N LEU A 56 -8.40 0.21 12.49
CA LEU A 56 -8.19 1.47 13.20
C LEU A 56 -6.73 1.94 13.08
N SER A 57 -6.57 3.24 12.89
CA SER A 57 -5.30 3.92 13.06
C SER A 57 -5.05 4.24 14.56
N PHE A 58 -3.84 4.67 14.90
CA PHE A 58 -3.45 5.07 16.26
C PHE A 58 -4.36 6.14 16.88
N ASP A 59 -5.02 6.97 16.06
CA ASP A 59 -5.96 8.02 16.47
C ASP A 59 -7.42 7.54 16.58
N GLY A 60 -7.66 6.23 16.46
CA GLY A 60 -8.98 5.61 16.51
C GLY A 60 -9.84 5.80 15.26
N LYS A 61 -9.30 6.37 14.18
CA LYS A 61 -10.02 6.56 12.92
C LYS A 61 -9.90 5.33 12.02
N GLU A 62 -11.03 4.97 11.42
CA GLU A 62 -11.07 4.12 10.23
C GLU A 62 -10.88 4.99 8.99
N ARG A 63 -10.00 4.56 8.07
CA ARG A 63 -9.73 5.27 6.83
C ARG A 63 -9.92 4.35 5.64
N ARG A 64 -10.59 4.86 4.62
CA ARG A 64 -10.89 4.13 3.38
C ARG A 64 -9.80 4.35 2.35
N PHE A 65 -9.47 3.29 1.65
CA PHE A 65 -8.48 3.28 0.59
C PHE A 65 -9.13 2.83 -0.70
N LEU A 66 -9.19 3.70 -1.70
CA LEU A 66 -9.73 3.37 -3.00
C LEU A 66 -8.61 2.82 -3.87
N VAL A 67 -8.77 1.55 -4.26
CA VAL A 67 -7.81 0.82 -5.07
C VAL A 67 -8.31 0.68 -6.52
N GLU A 68 -7.45 0.20 -7.40
CA GLU A 68 -7.75 0.12 -8.83
C GLU A 68 -7.98 -1.30 -9.33
N SER A 69 -7.93 -2.28 -8.41
CA SER A 69 -8.13 -3.70 -8.66
C SER A 69 -9.27 -4.24 -7.80
N ALA A 70 -10.04 -5.17 -8.32
CA ALA A 70 -11.09 -5.89 -7.61
C ALA A 70 -10.88 -7.39 -7.82
N GLY A 71 -10.55 -8.11 -6.74
CA GLY A 71 -10.33 -9.56 -6.74
C GLY A 71 -9.16 -10.04 -7.59
N GLY A 72 -8.15 -9.20 -7.82
CA GLY A 72 -7.15 -9.53 -8.83
C GLY A 72 -5.80 -8.85 -8.65
N PRO A 73 -5.31 -8.15 -9.68
CA PRO A 73 -3.90 -7.76 -9.74
C PRO A 73 -3.42 -6.89 -8.59
N SER A 74 -2.78 -7.50 -7.58
CA SER A 74 -2.20 -6.81 -6.42
C SER A 74 -1.13 -5.78 -6.82
N TRP A 75 -0.46 -6.00 -7.95
CA TRP A 75 0.57 -5.10 -8.47
C TRP A 75 0.04 -3.76 -8.99
N TYR A 76 -1.29 -3.58 -9.16
CA TYR A 76 -1.86 -2.26 -9.40
C TYR A 76 -1.67 -1.36 -8.18
N THR A 77 -2.00 -1.88 -7.01
CA THR A 77 -1.83 -1.16 -5.75
C THR A 77 -0.36 -1.02 -5.37
N GLU A 78 0.48 -2.04 -5.64
CA GLU A 78 1.94 -1.91 -5.54
C GLU A 78 2.45 -0.71 -6.36
N TYR A 79 2.01 -0.58 -7.62
CA TYR A 79 2.36 0.55 -8.46
C TYR A 79 1.86 1.88 -7.88
N ASN A 80 0.61 1.93 -7.40
CA ASN A 80 0.06 3.14 -6.79
C ASN A 80 0.91 3.61 -5.59
N VAL A 81 1.21 2.70 -4.66
CA VAL A 81 1.84 3.07 -3.38
C VAL A 81 3.34 3.29 -3.48
N LEU A 82 4.01 2.73 -4.47
CA LEU A 82 5.45 2.95 -4.66
C LEU A 82 5.73 4.10 -5.62
N ALA A 83 5.02 4.21 -6.75
CA ALA A 83 5.23 5.27 -7.72
C ALA A 83 4.39 6.53 -7.44
N GLY A 84 3.31 6.43 -6.67
CA GLY A 84 2.35 7.52 -6.47
C GLY A 84 1.56 7.87 -7.72
N LEU A 85 1.27 6.89 -8.57
CA LEU A 85 0.64 7.05 -9.88
C LEU A 85 -0.48 6.03 -10.07
N SER A 86 -1.39 6.30 -11.02
CA SER A 86 -2.54 5.44 -11.32
C SER A 86 -2.20 4.41 -12.40
N ALA A 87 -2.43 3.12 -12.11
CA ALA A 87 -2.35 2.05 -13.11
C ALA A 87 -3.40 2.22 -14.22
N ARG A 88 -4.54 2.86 -13.92
CA ARG A 88 -5.60 3.17 -14.91
C ARG A 88 -5.11 4.08 -16.04
N SER A 89 -4.04 4.83 -15.83
CA SER A 89 -3.41 5.66 -16.87
C SER A 89 -2.86 4.84 -18.03
N PHE A 90 -2.63 3.54 -17.84
CA PHE A 90 -2.18 2.61 -18.90
C PHE A 90 -3.33 2.03 -19.74
N GLY A 91 -4.58 2.37 -19.41
CA GLY A 91 -5.76 1.90 -20.14
C GLY A 91 -5.78 0.37 -20.23
N ARG A 92 -5.93 -0.18 -21.44
CA ARG A 92 -5.95 -1.64 -21.69
C ARG A 92 -4.66 -2.38 -21.31
N PHE A 93 -3.56 -1.66 -21.11
CA PHE A 93 -2.26 -2.24 -20.73
C PHE A 93 -2.02 -2.20 -19.21
N ALA A 94 -2.98 -1.73 -18.41
CA ALA A 94 -2.85 -1.63 -16.94
C ALA A 94 -2.39 -2.95 -16.30
N TYR A 95 -2.84 -4.11 -16.83
CA TYR A 95 -2.42 -5.43 -16.35
C TYR A 95 -0.89 -5.61 -16.33
N PHE A 96 -0.18 -4.95 -17.22
CA PHE A 96 1.29 -5.03 -17.33
C PHE A 96 2.01 -3.82 -16.74
N VAL A 97 1.34 -3.03 -15.89
CA VAL A 97 1.84 -1.75 -15.41
C VAL A 97 3.24 -1.83 -14.83
N THR A 98 3.53 -2.78 -13.95
CA THR A 98 4.87 -2.92 -13.35
C THR A 98 5.94 -3.35 -14.35
N ARG A 99 5.59 -4.19 -15.34
CA ARG A 99 6.50 -4.55 -16.44
C ARG A 99 6.83 -3.35 -17.33
N ILE A 100 5.81 -2.55 -17.64
CA ILE A 100 5.98 -1.37 -18.49
C ILE A 100 6.74 -0.26 -17.75
N ALA A 101 6.42 -0.06 -16.46
CA ALA A 101 7.03 0.97 -15.64
C ALA A 101 8.49 0.69 -15.25
N ALA A 102 8.91 -0.59 -15.23
CA ALA A 102 10.27 -0.97 -14.87
C ALA A 102 11.31 -0.25 -15.77
N GLY A 103 12.25 0.44 -15.15
CA GLY A 103 13.27 1.26 -15.82
C GLY A 103 12.78 2.61 -16.39
N ARG A 104 11.48 2.92 -16.27
CA ARG A 104 10.88 4.09 -16.92
C ARG A 104 10.23 5.07 -15.96
N VAL A 105 9.68 4.63 -14.85
CA VAL A 105 9.05 5.48 -13.84
C VAL A 105 10.01 5.68 -12.69
N LYS A 106 10.79 6.75 -12.72
CA LYS A 106 11.86 7.04 -11.76
C LYS A 106 11.37 7.75 -10.49
N ARG A 107 10.15 8.25 -10.51
CA ARG A 107 9.50 8.84 -9.35
C ARG A 107 8.98 7.74 -8.43
N GLY A 108 9.16 7.91 -7.11
CA GLY A 108 8.58 6.96 -6.15
C GLY A 108 8.87 7.33 -4.71
N LEU A 109 8.09 6.73 -3.81
CA LEU A 109 8.27 6.85 -2.37
C LEU A 109 9.68 6.40 -1.93
N PRO A 110 10.19 5.22 -2.33
CA PRO A 110 11.52 4.80 -1.91
C PRO A 110 12.62 5.75 -2.36
N ALA A 111 12.53 6.31 -3.58
CA ALA A 111 13.49 7.27 -4.09
C ALA A 111 13.46 8.59 -3.30
N ALA A 112 12.27 9.09 -2.95
CA ALA A 112 12.11 10.26 -2.11
C ALA A 112 12.72 10.04 -0.71
N LEU A 113 12.46 8.88 -0.12
CA LEU A 113 13.05 8.49 1.17
C LEU A 113 14.56 8.33 1.10
N GLY A 114 15.09 7.75 0.02
CA GLY A 114 16.53 7.63 -0.21
C GLY A 114 17.24 8.98 -0.22
N ARG A 115 16.63 10.00 -0.84
CA ARG A 115 17.14 11.39 -0.80
C ARG A 115 17.15 11.99 0.61
N CYS A 116 16.25 11.50 1.49
CA CYS A 116 16.22 11.86 2.92
C CYS A 116 17.14 11.00 3.80
N GLY A 117 18.02 10.19 3.20
CA GLY A 117 18.99 9.38 3.92
C GLY A 117 18.49 8.02 4.39
N TYR A 118 17.30 7.59 3.96
CA TYR A 118 16.80 6.25 4.26
C TYR A 118 17.51 5.17 3.45
N ARG A 119 17.76 4.04 4.10
CA ARG A 119 18.02 2.77 3.40
C ARG A 119 16.68 2.10 3.13
N THR A 120 16.49 1.63 1.90
CA THR A 120 15.19 1.14 1.43
C THR A 120 15.25 -0.34 1.10
N PHE A 121 14.32 -1.09 1.70
CA PHE A 121 14.24 -2.55 1.64
C PHE A 121 12.85 -2.99 1.22
N SER A 122 12.77 -4.13 0.55
CA SER A 122 11.50 -4.80 0.24
C SER A 122 11.59 -6.29 0.56
N LEU A 123 10.56 -6.81 1.21
CA LEU A 123 10.32 -8.23 1.45
C LEU A 123 9.13 -8.66 0.58
N TYR A 124 9.37 -9.56 -0.37
CA TYR A 124 8.43 -9.92 -1.41
C TYR A 124 8.08 -11.43 -1.38
N PRO A 125 6.79 -11.81 -1.40
CA PRO A 125 6.36 -13.19 -1.11
C PRO A 125 6.45 -14.14 -2.31
N ALA A 126 6.80 -13.66 -3.49
CA ALA A 126 6.93 -14.44 -4.72
C ALA A 126 8.33 -14.28 -5.32
N LEU A 127 8.57 -14.85 -6.50
CA LEU A 127 9.82 -14.60 -7.24
C LEU A 127 9.88 -13.16 -7.74
N GLY A 128 11.04 -12.53 -7.63
CA GLY A 128 11.22 -11.13 -8.06
C GLY A 128 10.99 -10.89 -9.56
N ALA A 129 11.02 -11.96 -10.38
CA ALA A 129 10.67 -11.91 -11.79
C ALA A 129 9.16 -11.84 -12.04
N PHE A 130 8.34 -12.24 -11.07
CA PHE A 130 6.89 -12.17 -11.22
C PHE A 130 6.45 -10.72 -11.43
N MET A 131 5.72 -10.48 -12.51
CA MET A 131 5.29 -9.14 -12.95
C MET A 131 6.40 -8.08 -12.95
N SER A 132 7.67 -8.51 -13.07
CA SER A 132 8.88 -7.64 -13.02
C SER A 132 9.03 -6.87 -11.71
N ALA A 133 8.54 -7.41 -10.59
CA ALA A 133 8.50 -6.73 -9.30
C ALA A 133 9.88 -6.20 -8.87
N ARG A 134 10.95 -7.02 -8.93
CA ARG A 134 12.32 -6.59 -8.58
C ARG A 134 12.76 -5.37 -9.40
N SER A 135 12.58 -5.42 -10.72
CA SER A 135 13.00 -4.34 -11.61
C SER A 135 12.16 -3.08 -11.43
N PHE A 136 10.85 -3.24 -11.26
CA PHE A 136 9.95 -2.13 -11.00
C PHE A 136 10.27 -1.46 -9.67
N GLN A 137 10.39 -2.21 -8.59
CA GLN A 137 10.68 -1.66 -7.28
C GLN A 137 12.05 -0.99 -7.22
N ALA A 138 13.06 -1.56 -7.90
CA ALA A 138 14.37 -0.92 -8.03
C ALA A 138 14.25 0.45 -8.74
N THR A 139 13.43 0.55 -9.79
CA THR A 139 13.17 1.81 -10.49
C THR A 139 12.55 2.88 -9.58
N THR A 140 11.69 2.48 -8.64
CA THR A 140 11.08 3.40 -7.66
C THR A 140 12.01 3.78 -6.52
N GLY A 141 13.20 3.18 -6.44
CA GLY A 141 14.22 3.53 -5.44
C GLY A 141 14.44 2.48 -4.34
N VAL A 142 13.87 1.27 -4.44
CA VAL A 142 14.18 0.16 -3.54
C VAL A 142 15.62 -0.30 -3.79
N GLN A 143 16.47 -0.20 -2.76
CA GLN A 143 17.90 -0.53 -2.85
C GLN A 143 18.17 -2.02 -2.64
N ARG A 144 17.43 -2.66 -1.74
CA ARG A 144 17.58 -4.10 -1.41
C ARG A 144 16.22 -4.79 -1.46
N PHE A 145 16.08 -5.71 -2.39
CA PHE A 145 14.88 -6.48 -2.64
C PHE A 145 15.13 -7.95 -2.31
N PHE A 146 14.34 -8.51 -1.41
CA PHE A 146 14.39 -9.89 -0.98
C PHE A 146 13.12 -10.61 -1.40
N ASP A 147 13.23 -11.52 -2.35
CA ASP A 147 12.12 -12.36 -2.79
C ASP A 147 12.00 -13.66 -1.99
N GLN A 148 11.03 -14.48 -2.32
CA GLN A 148 10.81 -15.75 -1.61
C GLN A 148 12.06 -16.64 -1.56
N HIS A 149 12.88 -16.64 -2.62
CA HIS A 149 14.11 -17.42 -2.66
C HIS A 149 15.16 -16.85 -1.70
N ASP A 150 15.35 -15.54 -1.70
CA ASP A 150 16.26 -14.84 -0.78
C ASP A 150 15.82 -15.03 0.69
N LEU A 151 14.53 -15.14 0.95
CA LEU A 151 13.92 -15.37 2.26
C LEU A 151 13.92 -16.85 2.67
N GLY A 152 14.34 -17.78 1.79
CA GLY A 152 14.46 -19.20 2.08
C GLY A 152 13.11 -19.95 2.11
N THR A 153 12.08 -19.47 1.42
CA THR A 153 10.78 -20.13 1.33
C THR A 153 10.38 -20.41 -0.12
N ARG A 154 9.44 -21.34 -0.30
CA ARG A 154 8.85 -21.71 -1.60
C ARG A 154 7.32 -21.84 -1.54
N ARG A 155 6.72 -21.36 -0.46
CA ARG A 155 5.27 -21.45 -0.20
C ARG A 155 4.74 -20.13 0.30
N ILE A 156 3.41 -20.00 0.37
CA ILE A 156 2.77 -18.90 1.06
C ILE A 156 3.00 -19.07 2.56
N GLU A 157 3.77 -18.17 3.14
CA GLU A 157 4.06 -18.14 4.59
C GLU A 157 3.05 -17.24 5.33
N PRO A 158 2.80 -17.50 6.62
CA PRO A 158 2.05 -16.57 7.46
C PRO A 158 2.73 -15.21 7.55
N ASP A 159 1.98 -14.18 7.88
CA ASP A 159 2.50 -12.82 7.97
C ASP A 159 3.63 -12.68 9.00
N GLY A 160 3.54 -13.42 10.10
CA GLY A 160 4.60 -13.49 11.11
C GLY A 160 5.98 -13.85 10.56
N PHE A 161 6.06 -14.66 9.51
CA PHE A 161 7.32 -14.97 8.84
C PHE A 161 8.00 -13.71 8.27
N PHE A 162 7.21 -12.85 7.61
CA PHE A 162 7.73 -11.60 7.02
C PHE A 162 8.03 -10.56 8.10
N TYR A 163 7.21 -10.48 9.15
CA TYR A 163 7.47 -9.62 10.30
C TYR A 163 8.74 -10.03 11.05
N ASP A 164 9.00 -11.32 11.19
CA ASP A 164 10.24 -11.83 11.77
C ASP A 164 11.47 -11.49 10.91
N ALA A 165 11.34 -11.60 9.59
CA ALA A 165 12.41 -11.21 8.67
C ALA A 165 12.67 -9.69 8.75
N ALA A 166 11.62 -8.86 8.80
CA ALA A 166 11.74 -7.42 8.97
C ALA A 166 12.40 -7.05 10.30
N ALA A 167 12.03 -7.68 11.41
CA ALA A 167 12.63 -7.41 12.72
C ALA A 167 14.12 -7.76 12.76
N ARG A 168 14.54 -8.89 12.17
CA ARG A 168 15.96 -9.23 12.04
C ARG A 168 16.73 -8.23 11.16
N MET A 169 16.11 -7.74 10.09
CA MET A 169 16.69 -6.72 9.23
C MET A 169 16.88 -5.40 9.98
N ILE A 170 15.87 -4.97 10.73
CA ILE A 170 15.91 -3.76 11.55
C ILE A 170 17.03 -3.90 12.59
N GLU A 171 17.15 -5.04 13.29
CA GLU A 171 18.17 -5.30 14.27
C GLU A 171 19.61 -5.10 13.72
N ASN A 172 19.83 -5.49 12.48
CA ASN A 172 21.15 -5.37 11.85
C ASN A 172 21.46 -3.96 11.31
N GLU A 173 20.44 -3.14 11.03
CA GLU A 173 20.61 -1.92 10.23
C GLU A 173 20.19 -0.63 10.95
N HIS A 174 19.33 -0.68 11.99
CA HIS A 174 18.67 0.49 12.59
C HIS A 174 19.62 1.54 13.17
N ALA A 175 20.81 1.11 13.63
CA ALA A 175 21.79 2.01 14.22
C ALA A 175 22.51 2.91 13.19
N HIS A 176 22.45 2.57 11.90
CA HIS A 176 23.24 3.22 10.86
C HIS A 176 22.49 4.37 10.15
N SER A 177 21.20 4.17 9.91
CA SER A 177 20.37 5.12 9.17
C SER A 177 18.88 4.85 9.41
N PRO A 178 18.00 5.82 9.16
CA PRO A 178 16.57 5.53 9.09
C PRO A 178 16.31 4.49 7.98
N MET A 179 15.34 3.63 8.21
CA MET A 179 15.01 2.53 7.30
C MET A 179 13.59 2.69 6.76
N PHE A 180 13.43 2.36 5.49
CA PHE A 180 12.14 2.08 4.88
C PHE A 180 12.08 0.59 4.57
N VAL A 181 11.09 -0.10 5.10
CA VAL A 181 10.85 -1.52 4.85
C VAL A 181 9.46 -1.70 4.25
N PHE A 182 9.39 -2.09 3.00
CA PHE A 182 8.17 -2.50 2.34
C PHE A 182 7.95 -3.99 2.55
N ILE A 183 6.89 -4.36 3.27
CA ILE A 183 6.53 -5.74 3.57
C ILE A 183 5.30 -6.11 2.74
N TYR A 184 5.48 -7.01 1.79
CA TYR A 184 4.42 -7.52 0.94
C TYR A 184 3.95 -8.87 1.50
N LEU A 185 2.73 -8.92 2.04
CA LEU A 185 2.16 -10.12 2.64
C LEU A 185 1.38 -10.94 1.61
N ALA A 186 1.16 -12.22 1.90
CA ALA A 186 0.42 -13.12 1.01
C ALA A 186 -0.43 -14.18 1.74
N ALA A 187 -0.47 -14.19 3.07
CA ALA A 187 -1.17 -15.25 3.82
C ALA A 187 -2.68 -15.29 3.50
N ASN A 188 -3.28 -14.14 3.19
CA ASN A 188 -4.70 -14.06 2.83
C ASN A 188 -4.96 -14.14 1.32
N HIS A 189 -4.02 -14.64 0.53
CA HIS A 189 -4.18 -14.87 -0.91
C HIS A 189 -5.17 -16.00 -1.21
N PHE A 190 -5.92 -15.88 -2.30
CA PHE A 190 -6.83 -16.95 -2.76
C PHE A 190 -6.09 -18.28 -3.01
N PRO A 191 -6.79 -19.43 -3.03
CA PRO A 191 -8.21 -19.63 -2.76
C PRO A 191 -8.52 -19.78 -1.26
N TRP A 192 -9.79 -19.58 -0.88
CA TRP A 192 -10.29 -19.74 0.49
C TRP A 192 -11.18 -20.97 0.68
N ASP A 193 -11.17 -21.88 -0.27
CA ASP A 193 -11.92 -23.14 -0.27
C ASP A 193 -11.18 -24.28 0.46
N TYR A 194 -10.01 -24.02 1.02
CA TYR A 194 -9.24 -24.94 1.86
C TYR A 194 -8.75 -24.26 3.13
N ARG A 195 -8.50 -25.07 4.16
CA ARG A 195 -7.96 -24.60 5.44
C ARG A 195 -6.46 -24.32 5.34
N TYR A 196 -6.10 -23.05 5.21
CA TYR A 196 -4.70 -22.62 5.22
C TYR A 196 -4.10 -22.79 6.62
N ARG A 197 -2.96 -23.49 6.72
CA ARG A 197 -2.25 -23.67 7.98
C ARG A 197 -3.21 -23.97 9.16
N PRO A 198 -3.78 -25.19 9.22
CA PRO A 198 -4.78 -25.55 10.25
C PRO A 198 -4.23 -25.50 11.66
N ASP A 199 -2.90 -25.51 11.81
CA ASP A 199 -2.16 -25.42 13.06
C ASP A 199 -2.16 -23.99 13.66
N LEU A 200 -2.46 -22.95 12.88
CA LEU A 200 -2.43 -21.57 13.34
C LEU A 200 -3.72 -21.18 14.05
N MET A 201 -3.56 -20.38 15.09
CA MET A 201 -4.63 -19.74 15.84
C MET A 201 -4.80 -18.26 15.44
N PRO A 202 -5.98 -17.65 15.60
CA PRO A 202 -7.17 -18.25 16.20
C PRO A 202 -7.94 -19.17 15.23
N GLN A 203 -8.72 -20.08 15.79
CA GLN A 203 -9.76 -20.81 15.07
C GLN A 203 -11.08 -20.06 15.23
N TRP A 204 -11.74 -19.79 14.11
CA TRP A 204 -13.03 -19.10 14.12
C TRP A 204 -13.92 -19.56 12.98
N GLN A 205 -15.21 -19.65 13.25
CA GLN A 205 -16.25 -19.87 12.26
C GLN A 205 -17.61 -19.48 12.84
N ASP A 206 -18.58 -19.18 11.98
CA ASP A 206 -19.95 -18.86 12.32
C ASP A 206 -20.92 -19.56 11.36
N PRO A 207 -21.94 -20.29 11.86
CA PRO A 207 -22.89 -21.03 11.02
C PRO A 207 -23.74 -20.11 10.11
N GLY A 208 -23.73 -18.80 10.35
CA GLY A 208 -24.39 -17.82 9.49
C GLY A 208 -23.60 -17.41 8.27
N ASN A 209 -22.31 -17.81 8.17
CA ASN A 209 -21.45 -17.53 7.03
C ASN A 209 -21.26 -18.76 6.15
N SER A 210 -20.77 -18.56 4.93
CA SER A 210 -20.22 -19.65 4.13
C SER A 210 -18.83 -20.08 4.64
N LEU A 211 -18.42 -21.32 4.38
CA LEU A 211 -17.09 -21.82 4.78
C LEU A 211 -15.95 -20.99 4.19
N LEU A 212 -16.13 -20.47 2.99
CA LEU A 212 -15.16 -19.60 2.32
C LEU A 212 -14.99 -18.26 3.06
N VAL A 213 -16.09 -17.64 3.49
CA VAL A 213 -16.07 -16.40 4.29
C VAL A 213 -15.43 -16.65 5.65
N ASP A 214 -15.74 -17.77 6.29
CA ASP A 214 -15.14 -18.13 7.58
C ASP A 214 -13.62 -18.34 7.47
N GLU A 215 -13.14 -18.99 6.42
CA GLU A 215 -11.71 -19.15 6.20
C GLU A 215 -11.02 -17.81 5.91
N TYR A 216 -11.65 -16.94 5.12
CA TYR A 216 -11.16 -15.58 4.90
C TYR A 216 -11.02 -14.80 6.20
N LEU A 217 -12.06 -14.78 7.02
CA LEU A 217 -12.07 -14.09 8.32
C LEU A 217 -11.06 -14.68 9.31
N ARG A 218 -10.89 -16.01 9.29
CA ARG A 218 -9.87 -16.67 10.11
C ARG A 218 -8.46 -16.23 9.71
N ARG A 219 -8.16 -16.16 8.41
CA ARG A 219 -6.86 -15.67 7.93
C ARG A 219 -6.63 -14.21 8.30
N GLN A 220 -7.64 -13.35 8.18
CA GLN A 220 -7.54 -11.98 8.66
C GLN A 220 -7.29 -11.88 10.18
N ALA A 221 -7.92 -12.75 10.97
CA ALA A 221 -7.68 -12.79 12.42
C ALA A 221 -6.24 -13.23 12.76
N ILE A 222 -5.69 -14.20 12.03
CA ILE A 222 -4.28 -14.61 12.15
C ILE A 222 -3.35 -13.45 11.77
N SER A 223 -3.62 -12.78 10.65
CA SER A 223 -2.87 -11.62 10.19
C SER A 223 -2.88 -10.48 11.22
N ALA A 224 -4.05 -10.17 11.79
CA ALA A 224 -4.17 -9.16 12.85
C ALA A 224 -3.36 -9.52 14.11
N GLN A 225 -3.36 -10.79 14.50
CA GLN A 225 -2.56 -11.27 15.62
C GLN A 225 -1.06 -11.18 15.35
N ASP A 226 -0.62 -11.61 14.18
CA ASP A 226 0.79 -11.52 13.77
C ASP A 226 1.29 -10.08 13.77
N TYR A 227 0.44 -9.15 13.29
CA TYR A 227 0.76 -7.72 13.34
C TYR A 227 0.87 -7.18 14.77
N ALA A 228 -0.05 -7.55 15.67
CA ALA A 228 -0.01 -7.14 17.07
C ALA A 228 1.26 -7.66 17.78
N VAL A 229 1.66 -8.89 17.49
CA VAL A 229 2.93 -9.48 17.97
C VAL A 229 4.13 -8.69 17.44
N PHE A 230 4.12 -8.32 16.17
CA PHE A 230 5.18 -7.52 15.56
C PHE A 230 5.31 -6.13 16.21
N LEU A 231 4.20 -5.42 16.42
CA LEU A 231 4.22 -4.13 17.15
C LEU A 231 4.80 -4.25 18.55
N THR A 232 4.40 -5.31 19.28
CA THR A 232 4.93 -5.59 20.62
C THR A 232 6.42 -5.85 20.58
N ARG A 233 6.89 -6.62 19.59
CA ARG A 233 8.31 -6.89 19.38
C ARG A 233 9.10 -5.62 19.09
N LEU A 234 8.63 -4.75 18.20
CA LEU A 234 9.30 -3.47 17.89
C LEU A 234 9.49 -2.62 19.15
N ARG A 235 8.42 -2.47 19.97
CA ARG A 235 8.49 -1.72 21.23
C ARG A 235 9.50 -2.28 22.23
N ARG A 236 9.59 -3.61 22.31
CA ARG A 236 10.47 -4.29 23.28
C ARG A 236 11.93 -4.36 22.82
N GLN A 237 12.14 -4.63 21.54
CA GLN A 237 13.46 -4.87 20.98
C GLN A 237 14.19 -3.56 20.64
N PHE A 238 13.43 -2.51 20.28
CA PHE A 238 13.96 -1.21 19.87
C PHE A 238 13.30 -0.06 20.66
N PRO A 239 13.48 -0.01 21.98
CA PRO A 239 12.77 0.94 22.85
C PRO A 239 13.13 2.41 22.58
N ASP A 240 14.33 2.66 22.04
CA ASP A 240 14.84 4.01 21.75
C ASP A 240 14.59 4.47 20.30
N ASP A 241 14.04 3.60 19.46
CA ASP A 241 13.73 3.92 18.08
C ASP A 241 12.26 4.35 17.91
N SER A 242 12.05 5.19 16.91
CA SER A 242 10.72 5.65 16.50
C SER A 242 10.31 4.95 15.21
N PHE A 243 9.06 4.49 15.14
CA PHE A 243 8.51 3.83 13.96
C PHE A 243 7.19 4.46 13.53
N LEU A 244 7.07 4.69 12.24
CA LEU A 244 5.81 4.98 11.56
C LEU A 244 5.45 3.75 10.73
N LEU A 245 4.29 3.15 11.02
CA LEU A 245 3.81 1.98 10.30
C LEU A 245 2.53 2.35 9.55
N ILE A 246 2.47 2.01 8.26
CA ILE A 246 1.26 2.22 7.45
C ILE A 246 0.91 0.90 6.80
N ARG A 247 -0.33 0.46 7.01
CA ARG A 247 -0.91 -0.74 6.41
C ARG A 247 -2.01 -0.35 5.43
N PHE A 248 -2.14 -1.12 4.36
CA PHE A 248 -3.23 -0.92 3.40
C PHE A 248 -3.64 -2.24 2.78
N GLY A 249 -4.93 -2.40 2.51
CA GLY A 249 -5.45 -3.51 1.72
C GLY A 249 -5.30 -3.23 0.23
N ASP A 250 -4.81 -4.19 -0.53
CA ASP A 250 -4.49 -4.02 -1.94
C ASP A 250 -5.69 -4.15 -2.88
N HIS A 251 -6.64 -5.01 -2.54
CA HIS A 251 -7.94 -5.18 -3.19
C HIS A 251 -8.88 -6.00 -2.30
N GLN A 252 -10.16 -6.01 -2.64
CA GLN A 252 -11.12 -6.95 -2.06
C GLN A 252 -10.89 -8.34 -2.66
N PRO A 253 -11.18 -9.44 -1.93
CA PRO A 253 -11.17 -10.77 -2.52
C PRO A 253 -12.24 -10.89 -3.63
N ASP A 254 -12.02 -11.77 -4.59
CA ASP A 254 -12.90 -11.93 -5.76
C ASP A 254 -14.35 -12.27 -5.38
N PHE A 255 -14.54 -13.09 -4.34
CA PHE A 255 -15.88 -13.46 -3.86
C PHE A 255 -16.66 -12.29 -3.24
N ALA A 256 -15.98 -11.23 -2.79
CA ALA A 256 -16.62 -10.10 -2.13
C ALA A 256 -17.61 -9.38 -3.04
N ALA A 257 -17.36 -9.37 -4.35
CA ALA A 257 -18.26 -8.73 -5.31
C ALA A 257 -19.69 -9.29 -5.26
N ALA A 258 -19.85 -10.58 -5.01
CA ALA A 258 -21.16 -11.22 -4.84
C ALA A 258 -21.82 -10.91 -3.49
N LEU A 259 -21.06 -10.48 -2.50
CA LEU A 259 -21.54 -10.23 -1.14
C LEU A 259 -21.92 -8.78 -0.87
N ILE A 260 -21.29 -7.83 -1.57
CA ILE A 260 -21.47 -6.38 -1.32
C ILE A 260 -22.89 -5.93 -1.71
N GLN A 261 -23.44 -6.45 -2.80
CA GLN A 261 -24.81 -6.20 -3.26
C GLN A 261 -25.46 -7.52 -3.69
N PRO A 262 -25.83 -8.39 -2.73
CA PRO A 262 -26.30 -9.74 -3.01
C PRO A 262 -27.60 -9.79 -3.82
N GLU A 263 -28.35 -8.67 -3.88
CA GLU A 263 -29.55 -8.54 -4.68
C GLU A 263 -29.27 -8.37 -6.19
N LEU A 264 -28.03 -8.08 -6.57
CA LEU A 264 -27.65 -7.88 -7.97
C LEU A 264 -27.24 -9.20 -8.63
N GLY A 265 -27.72 -9.43 -9.84
CA GLY A 265 -27.23 -10.51 -10.69
C GLY A 265 -25.83 -10.21 -11.27
N GLU A 266 -25.11 -11.26 -11.69
CA GLU A 266 -23.73 -11.19 -12.19
C GLU A 266 -23.48 -10.09 -13.24
N LYS A 267 -24.42 -9.94 -14.22
CA LYS A 267 -24.31 -8.90 -15.26
C LYS A 267 -24.36 -7.48 -14.70
N ALA A 268 -25.13 -7.28 -13.63
CA ALA A 268 -25.23 -5.97 -12.98
C ALA A 268 -23.95 -5.68 -12.17
N VAL A 269 -23.44 -6.66 -11.43
CA VAL A 269 -22.16 -6.58 -10.73
C VAL A 269 -21.03 -6.29 -11.71
N ALA A 270 -20.94 -7.01 -12.83
CA ALA A 270 -19.93 -6.77 -13.87
C ALA A 270 -19.96 -5.31 -14.39
N ARG A 271 -21.16 -4.76 -14.61
CA ARG A 271 -21.29 -3.33 -15.01
C ARG A 271 -20.79 -2.36 -13.94
N ARG A 272 -21.02 -2.66 -12.64
CA ARG A 272 -20.49 -1.86 -11.53
C ARG A 272 -18.97 -1.88 -11.48
N LEU A 273 -18.38 -3.07 -11.62
CA LEU A 273 -16.93 -3.23 -11.69
C LEU A 273 -16.32 -2.47 -12.87
N MET A 274 -16.91 -2.57 -14.06
CA MET A 274 -16.47 -1.82 -15.25
C MET A 274 -16.59 -0.30 -15.07
N ALA A 275 -17.57 0.16 -14.30
CA ALA A 275 -17.77 1.57 -13.97
C ALA A 275 -16.90 2.07 -12.81
N TYR A 276 -16.07 1.23 -12.22
CA TYR A 276 -15.28 1.52 -11.01
C TYR A 276 -16.17 2.04 -9.86
N ASP A 277 -17.30 1.37 -9.60
CA ASP A 277 -18.15 1.68 -8.45
C ASP A 277 -17.36 1.53 -7.16
N PRO A 278 -17.20 2.59 -6.35
CA PRO A 278 -16.28 2.58 -5.18
C PRO A 278 -16.54 1.45 -4.19
N ARG A 279 -17.76 0.92 -4.11
CA ARG A 279 -18.11 -0.18 -3.18
C ARG A 279 -17.27 -1.44 -3.42
N TYR A 280 -16.88 -1.69 -4.67
CA TYR A 280 -16.10 -2.87 -5.06
C TYR A 280 -14.57 -2.62 -5.03
N PHE A 281 -14.16 -1.37 -4.85
CA PHE A 281 -12.77 -0.93 -4.87
C PHE A 281 -12.33 -0.26 -3.56
N THR A 282 -13.17 -0.31 -2.53
CA THR A 282 -12.82 0.22 -1.22
C THR A 282 -12.18 -0.85 -0.36
N THR A 283 -10.96 -0.56 0.08
CA THR A 283 -10.25 -1.27 1.13
C THR A 283 -9.99 -0.32 2.30
N TYR A 284 -8.90 -0.48 3.02
CA TYR A 284 -8.53 0.37 4.13
C TYR A 284 -7.07 0.81 4.04
N TYR A 285 -6.74 1.89 4.72
CA TYR A 285 -5.38 2.16 5.18
C TYR A 285 -5.40 2.58 6.65
N ALA A 286 -4.36 2.21 7.38
CA ALA A 286 -4.23 2.49 8.79
C ALA A 286 -2.81 2.97 9.11
N ILE A 287 -2.70 3.90 10.04
CA ILE A 287 -1.45 4.52 10.48
C ILE A 287 -1.23 4.16 11.94
N ASP A 288 -0.08 3.56 12.24
CA ASP A 288 0.37 3.28 13.59
C ASP A 288 1.70 3.98 13.86
N ALA A 289 1.97 4.31 15.10
CA ALA A 289 3.18 5.01 15.51
C ALA A 289 3.72 4.42 16.82
N ILE A 290 5.05 4.31 16.91
CA ILE A 290 5.76 3.87 18.11
C ILE A 290 6.81 4.93 18.43
N ASN A 291 6.79 5.45 19.66
CA ASN A 291 7.70 6.48 20.17
C ASN A 291 7.74 7.76 19.32
N ILE A 292 6.70 8.06 18.60
CA ILE A 292 6.56 9.27 17.79
C ILE A 292 5.06 9.60 17.63
N THR A 293 4.78 10.89 17.47
CA THR A 293 3.49 11.37 16.96
C THR A 293 3.68 11.71 15.48
N PRO A 294 2.82 11.23 14.57
CA PRO A 294 2.87 11.64 13.17
C PRO A 294 2.85 13.16 13.02
N ALA A 295 3.75 13.71 12.20
CA ALA A 295 4.02 15.13 12.14
C ALA A 295 2.89 15.93 11.44
N ASP A 296 2.41 15.42 10.31
CA ASP A 296 1.33 16.04 9.53
C ASP A 296 0.41 14.94 8.95
N LEU A 297 -0.88 15.02 9.27
CA LEU A 297 -1.91 14.13 8.77
C LEU A 297 -2.89 14.85 7.83
N SER A 298 -2.54 16.03 7.33
CA SER A 298 -3.43 16.81 6.46
C SER A 298 -3.78 16.11 5.14
N SER A 299 -2.91 15.23 4.65
CA SER A 299 -3.17 14.37 3.48
C SER A 299 -3.80 13.02 3.83
N ALA A 300 -3.83 12.65 5.10
CA ALA A 300 -4.44 11.40 5.57
C ALA A 300 -5.97 11.55 5.74
N LEU A 301 -6.65 11.81 4.62
CA LEU A 301 -8.10 12.01 4.59
C LEU A 301 -8.85 10.71 4.92
N ASP A 302 -10.12 10.82 5.29
CA ASP A 302 -10.98 9.66 5.57
C ASP A 302 -11.13 8.73 4.35
N THR A 303 -10.92 9.25 3.15
CA THR A 303 -10.89 8.47 1.91
C THR A 303 -9.84 9.05 0.96
N ILE A 304 -8.92 8.20 0.47
CA ILE A 304 -7.95 8.55 -0.56
C ILE A 304 -7.87 7.45 -1.62
N GLU A 305 -7.55 7.83 -2.86
CA GLU A 305 -7.11 6.87 -3.89
C GLU A 305 -5.64 6.47 -3.68
N GLY A 306 -5.30 5.23 -4.03
CA GLY A 306 -3.99 4.60 -3.82
C GLY A 306 -2.77 5.46 -4.14
N PRO A 307 -2.73 6.23 -5.24
CA PRO A 307 -1.60 7.08 -5.59
C PRO A 307 -1.21 8.13 -4.54
N TYR A 308 -2.09 8.46 -3.59
CA TYR A 308 -1.77 9.43 -2.54
C TYR A 308 -1.08 8.85 -1.31
N LEU A 309 -1.02 7.53 -1.15
CA LEU A 309 -0.42 6.93 0.04
C LEU A 309 1.05 7.34 0.26
N PRO A 310 1.91 7.45 -0.79
CA PRO A 310 3.26 7.98 -0.61
C PRO A 310 3.31 9.37 0.01
N LEU A 311 2.39 10.25 -0.37
CA LEU A 311 2.28 11.61 0.20
C LEU A 311 1.94 11.54 1.68
N VAL A 312 0.98 10.69 2.07
CA VAL A 312 0.61 10.47 3.48
C VAL A 312 1.82 9.97 4.29
N VAL A 313 2.58 9.02 3.74
CA VAL A 313 3.79 8.50 4.41
C VAL A 313 4.80 9.59 4.66
N LEU A 314 5.14 10.40 3.65
CA LEU A 314 6.14 11.45 3.74
C LEU A 314 5.74 12.53 4.77
N GLU A 315 4.50 12.99 4.73
CA GLU A 315 3.99 14.01 5.65
C GLU A 315 3.86 13.50 7.08
N ALA A 316 3.32 12.29 7.27
CA ALA A 316 3.24 11.68 8.60
C ALA A 316 4.62 11.47 9.24
N ALA A 317 5.65 11.17 8.43
CA ALA A 317 7.02 11.05 8.89
C ALA A 317 7.72 12.40 9.13
N GLY A 318 7.09 13.53 8.82
CA GLY A 318 7.68 14.87 8.96
C GLY A 318 8.78 15.17 7.96
N LEU A 319 8.73 14.56 6.78
CA LEU A 319 9.73 14.74 5.74
C LEU A 319 9.32 15.83 4.75
N PRO A 320 10.26 16.66 4.27
CA PRO A 320 9.97 17.65 3.26
C PRO A 320 9.59 16.97 1.94
N LEU A 321 8.58 17.50 1.28
CA LEU A 321 8.11 17.03 -0.01
C LEU A 321 8.98 17.62 -1.13
N ASP A 322 9.38 16.77 -2.08
CA ASP A 322 9.94 17.27 -3.33
C ASP A 322 8.85 17.91 -4.22
N SER A 323 9.25 18.61 -5.27
CA SER A 323 8.32 19.32 -6.16
C SER A 323 7.25 18.42 -6.75
N SER A 324 7.53 17.13 -7.01
CA SER A 324 6.55 16.21 -7.58
C SER A 324 5.45 15.83 -6.59
N PHE A 325 5.80 15.67 -5.31
CA PHE A 325 4.83 15.43 -4.25
C PHE A 325 4.08 16.69 -3.85
N LEU A 326 4.72 17.88 -3.93
CA LEU A 326 4.03 19.16 -3.75
C LEU A 326 2.94 19.37 -4.81
N GLU A 327 3.21 19.07 -6.09
CA GLU A 327 2.19 19.13 -7.14
C GLU A 327 1.07 18.11 -6.90
N GLN A 328 1.43 16.89 -6.48
CA GLN A 328 0.43 15.88 -6.14
C GLN A 328 -0.46 16.30 -4.95
N LYS A 329 0.10 16.99 -3.95
CA LYS A 329 -0.67 17.53 -2.82
C LYS A 329 -1.69 18.58 -3.27
N LYS A 330 -1.35 19.42 -4.26
CA LYS A 330 -2.30 20.37 -4.85
C LYS A 330 -3.49 19.64 -5.49
N ILE A 331 -3.24 18.50 -6.17
CA ILE A 331 -4.29 17.65 -6.74
C ILE A 331 -5.14 17.02 -5.64
N LEU A 332 -4.53 16.45 -4.61
CA LEU A 332 -5.25 15.88 -3.46
C LEU A 332 -6.24 16.88 -2.85
N THR A 333 -5.78 18.12 -2.63
CA THR A 333 -6.61 19.19 -2.04
C THR A 333 -7.77 19.56 -2.97
N ARG A 334 -7.49 19.75 -4.26
CA ARG A 334 -8.47 20.14 -5.28
C ARG A 334 -9.49 19.04 -5.52
N CYS A 335 -9.05 17.80 -5.54
CA CYS A 335 -9.85 16.61 -5.83
C CYS A 335 -10.34 15.87 -4.56
N LYS A 336 -10.09 16.40 -3.36
CA LYS A 336 -10.58 15.87 -2.08
C LYS A 336 -10.26 14.37 -1.91
N GLY A 337 -9.02 13.97 -2.19
CA GLY A 337 -8.55 12.60 -2.06
C GLY A 337 -8.76 11.70 -3.28
N LEU A 338 -9.51 12.15 -4.29
CA LEU A 338 -9.62 11.44 -5.56
C LEU A 338 -8.46 11.80 -6.49
N PHE A 339 -7.99 10.84 -7.27
CA PHE A 339 -6.90 11.02 -8.23
C PHE A 339 -7.35 10.74 -9.66
N TYR A 340 -7.48 9.47 -10.03
CA TYR A 340 -7.99 9.12 -11.36
C TYR A 340 -9.50 9.32 -11.48
N ALA A 341 -10.25 9.15 -10.41
CA ALA A 341 -11.68 9.43 -10.41
C ALA A 341 -12.00 10.94 -10.54
N CYS A 342 -11.00 11.81 -10.25
CA CYS A 342 -11.17 13.26 -10.38
C CYS A 342 -11.23 13.68 -11.85
N ALA A 343 -12.28 14.44 -12.21
CA ALA A 343 -12.49 14.99 -13.54
C ALA A 343 -12.32 13.94 -14.68
N GLY A 344 -12.83 12.72 -14.45
CA GLY A 344 -12.74 11.65 -15.44
C GLY A 344 -11.30 11.27 -15.82
N GLY A 345 -10.36 11.37 -14.89
CA GLY A 345 -8.95 11.08 -15.10
C GLY A 345 -8.13 12.23 -15.70
N ALA A 346 -8.72 13.40 -15.91
CA ALA A 346 -7.98 14.53 -16.52
C ALA A 346 -6.81 14.98 -15.65
N GLU A 347 -6.99 15.05 -14.32
CA GLU A 347 -5.94 15.44 -13.39
C GLU A 347 -4.77 14.45 -13.39
N ALA A 348 -5.04 13.15 -13.34
CA ALA A 348 -3.99 12.12 -13.38
C ALA A 348 -3.23 12.16 -14.71
N ARG A 349 -3.92 12.31 -15.84
CA ARG A 349 -3.28 12.42 -17.16
C ARG A 349 -2.45 13.70 -17.30
N HIS A 350 -2.94 14.81 -16.76
CA HIS A 350 -2.17 16.07 -16.74
C HIS A 350 -0.89 15.91 -15.90
N PHE A 351 -1.01 15.34 -14.71
CA PHE A 351 0.13 15.09 -13.85
C PHE A 351 1.17 14.17 -14.53
N ASN A 352 0.74 13.08 -15.16
CA ASN A 352 1.63 12.19 -15.91
C ASN A 352 2.38 12.95 -17.02
N ARG A 353 1.71 13.84 -17.78
CA ARG A 353 2.37 14.67 -18.81
C ARG A 353 3.44 15.58 -18.21
N MET A 354 3.18 16.19 -17.08
CA MET A 354 4.19 17.01 -16.37
C MET A 354 5.41 16.17 -15.98
N LEU A 355 5.21 14.96 -15.46
CA LEU A 355 6.30 14.05 -15.09
C LEU A 355 7.10 13.56 -16.32
N ILE A 356 6.44 13.30 -17.45
CA ILE A 356 7.08 12.96 -18.72
C ILE A 356 7.94 14.13 -19.21
N ASN A 357 7.39 15.33 -19.22
CA ASN A 357 8.12 16.54 -19.64
C ASN A 357 9.33 16.84 -18.73
N ALA A 358 9.27 16.43 -17.47
CA ALA A 358 10.37 16.55 -16.52
C ALA A 358 11.40 15.41 -16.60
N GLY A 359 11.16 14.36 -17.40
CA GLY A 359 12.03 13.19 -17.48
C GLY A 359 11.92 12.19 -16.33
N LEU A 360 10.94 12.39 -15.43
CA LEU A 360 10.66 11.46 -14.31
C LEU A 360 9.90 10.21 -14.78
N ILE A 361 9.29 10.28 -15.94
CA ILE A 361 8.71 9.16 -16.68
C ILE A 361 9.32 9.21 -18.09
N THR A 362 9.93 8.11 -18.52
CA THR A 362 10.62 8.04 -19.80
C THR A 362 10.09 6.89 -20.67
N ASN A 363 9.95 7.13 -21.98
CA ASN A 363 9.61 6.09 -22.98
C ASN A 363 8.33 5.29 -22.66
N LEU A 364 7.31 5.94 -22.10
CA LEU A 364 5.96 5.38 -21.91
C LEU A 364 5.03 5.78 -23.05
#